data_4338e2e29e49495f89c6a302d3b64a41
#
_entry.id   4338e2e29e49495f89c6a302d3b64a41
#
_cell.length_a   1.000
_cell.length_b   1.000
_cell.length_c   1.000
_cell.angle_alpha   90.00
_cell.angle_beta   90.00
_cell.angle_gamma   90.00
#
_symmetry.space_group_name_H-M   'P 1'
#
loop_
_entity.id
_entity.type
_entity.pdbx_description
1 polymer ?
#
loop_
_entity_poly.entity_id
_entity_poly.type
_entity_poly.pdbx_seq_one_letter_code
_entity_poly.pdbx_strand_id
1 'polypeptide(L)'
;THYLDQQKAKGVQACQNKDIKNYFTKLHRLYRNQRYNGIEYAMLEESISRLFVTELDKFYDILFIDSKGDIFFTVKKEGDFLGNIHDSRFDGIALYEKIRKTEIRETEFVDYEYYSVSDEPASFFISSVLEGDKVLGYFVLQLPINDINSILTDRRNLGRTGEVYLVNKRQLMITQSRFIDDNTIITKKIDTDAVRSALLEKRGNKIIEDYRDKRVFSSYEQFNYEGTEWIIIAEIDEDEVITEIYRGREKELFAKVTDYLADYSYQNDKRKLFEQGWMLNSNCIKVDFKEFQKNKNSQLLYTEGVATCTAMTISYPGKFGYLLHITPTDGSYKNIGFITRLLLKDNYTDFVDSVMKSINRYDILPCEKSLLQIGVVATHDASFKNIIHKLIAN
;
A
#
# COMPACT_ATOMS: atom_id res chain seq x y z
N THR A 1 -8.70 1.73 -15.70
CA THR A 1 -9.64 1.84 -16.85
C THR A 1 -9.38 0.77 -17.90
N HIS A 2 -8.14 0.49 -18.31
CA HIS A 2 -7.80 -0.45 -19.40
C HIS A 2 -8.53 -1.81 -19.33
N TYR A 3 -8.61 -2.43 -18.14
CA TYR A 3 -9.38 -3.67 -17.96
C TYR A 3 -10.86 -3.48 -18.35
N LEU A 4 -11.50 -2.43 -17.82
CA LEU A 4 -12.93 -2.14 -18.12
C LEU A 4 -13.15 -1.82 -19.59
N ASP A 5 -12.23 -1.09 -20.22
CA ASP A 5 -12.30 -0.78 -21.66
C ASP A 5 -12.24 -2.05 -22.51
N GLN A 6 -11.38 -3.00 -22.12
CA GLN A 6 -11.33 -4.31 -22.79
C GLN A 6 -12.63 -5.10 -22.61
N GLN A 7 -13.22 -5.11 -21.40
CA GLN A 7 -14.50 -5.81 -21.19
C GLN A 7 -15.64 -5.12 -21.93
N LYS A 8 -15.68 -3.78 -21.92
CA LYS A 8 -16.66 -3.02 -22.72
C LYS A 8 -16.55 -3.35 -24.21
N ALA A 9 -15.33 -3.35 -24.75
CA ALA A 9 -15.11 -3.70 -26.17
C ALA A 9 -15.60 -5.10 -26.51
N LYS A 10 -15.35 -6.09 -25.64
CA LYS A 10 -15.91 -7.45 -25.80
C LYS A 10 -17.43 -7.45 -25.77
N GLY A 11 -18.04 -6.70 -24.84
CA GLY A 11 -19.49 -6.58 -24.75
C GLY A 11 -20.11 -5.96 -25.99
N VAL A 12 -19.52 -4.88 -26.51
CA VAL A 12 -19.95 -4.25 -27.78
C VAL A 12 -19.83 -5.23 -28.93
N GLN A 13 -18.70 -5.91 -29.06
CA GLN A 13 -18.50 -6.92 -30.11
C GLN A 13 -19.54 -8.05 -30.02
N ALA A 14 -19.80 -8.54 -28.81
CA ALA A 14 -20.81 -9.58 -28.58
C ALA A 14 -22.22 -9.11 -28.99
N CYS A 15 -22.63 -7.90 -28.59
CA CYS A 15 -23.93 -7.35 -28.96
C CYS A 15 -24.10 -7.16 -30.47
N GLN A 16 -23.01 -6.84 -31.18
CA GLN A 16 -22.98 -6.69 -32.63
C GLN A 16 -22.94 -8.04 -33.38
N ASN A 17 -22.61 -9.12 -32.67
CA ASN A 17 -22.54 -10.46 -33.25
C ASN A 17 -23.91 -10.90 -33.74
N LYS A 18 -23.98 -11.30 -35.01
CA LYS A 18 -25.21 -11.78 -35.66
C LYS A 18 -25.81 -13.00 -34.95
N ASP A 19 -24.97 -13.87 -34.39
CA ASP A 19 -25.43 -15.06 -33.68
C ASP A 19 -26.13 -14.69 -32.38
N ILE A 20 -25.56 -13.76 -31.60
CA ILE A 20 -26.21 -13.25 -30.37
C ILE A 20 -27.56 -12.63 -30.67
N LYS A 21 -27.65 -11.80 -31.70
CA LYS A 21 -28.94 -11.22 -32.15
C LYS A 21 -29.94 -12.27 -32.60
N ASN A 22 -29.47 -13.30 -33.29
CA ASN A 22 -30.31 -14.42 -33.72
C ASN A 22 -30.80 -15.25 -32.52
N TYR A 23 -29.92 -15.51 -31.54
CA TYR A 23 -30.29 -16.17 -30.28
C TYR A 23 -31.34 -15.35 -29.52
N PHE A 24 -31.09 -14.07 -29.34
CA PHE A 24 -32.04 -13.16 -28.69
C PHE A 24 -33.43 -13.27 -29.33
N THR A 25 -33.51 -13.11 -30.66
CA THR A 25 -34.77 -13.15 -31.40
C THR A 25 -35.50 -14.50 -31.30
N LYS A 26 -34.75 -15.61 -31.41
CA LYS A 26 -35.33 -16.96 -31.32
C LYS A 26 -35.84 -17.29 -29.92
N LEU A 27 -35.02 -17.01 -28.89
CA LEU A 27 -35.39 -17.24 -27.49
C LEU A 27 -36.58 -16.37 -27.10
N HIS A 28 -36.60 -15.07 -27.49
CA HIS A 28 -37.73 -14.19 -27.26
C HIS A 28 -39.01 -14.69 -27.87
N ARG A 29 -38.97 -15.19 -29.12
CA ARG A 29 -40.14 -15.79 -29.79
C ARG A 29 -40.64 -17.01 -29.01
N LEU A 30 -39.75 -17.89 -28.57
CA LEU A 30 -40.14 -19.08 -27.79
C LEU A 30 -40.73 -18.68 -26.44
N TYR A 31 -40.13 -17.70 -25.77
CA TYR A 31 -40.65 -17.13 -24.52
C TYR A 31 -42.07 -16.59 -24.70
N ARG A 32 -42.28 -15.73 -25.68
CA ARG A 32 -43.60 -15.14 -25.97
C ARG A 32 -44.68 -16.18 -26.31
N ASN A 33 -44.27 -17.31 -26.87
CA ASN A 33 -45.18 -18.44 -27.16
C ASN A 33 -45.28 -19.45 -26.00
N GLN A 34 -44.80 -19.12 -24.80
CA GLN A 34 -44.76 -19.98 -23.62
C GLN A 34 -44.02 -21.32 -23.83
N ARG A 35 -43.08 -21.37 -24.74
CA ARG A 35 -42.29 -22.56 -25.11
C ARG A 35 -40.90 -22.57 -24.49
N TYR A 36 -40.65 -21.81 -23.41
CA TYR A 36 -39.36 -21.68 -22.75
C TYR A 36 -38.93 -22.93 -21.96
N ASN A 37 -39.84 -23.89 -21.73
CA ASN A 37 -39.54 -25.22 -21.18
C ASN A 37 -39.35 -26.30 -22.25
N GLY A 38 -39.32 -25.94 -23.53
CA GLY A 38 -39.24 -26.88 -24.64
C GLY A 38 -37.79 -27.22 -25.05
N ILE A 39 -37.63 -28.33 -25.77
CA ILE A 39 -36.33 -28.82 -26.28
C ILE A 39 -35.63 -27.74 -27.14
N GLU A 40 -36.37 -27.02 -27.99
CA GLU A 40 -35.81 -25.98 -28.85
C GLU A 40 -35.19 -24.84 -28.04
N TYR A 41 -35.83 -24.43 -26.95
CA TYR A 41 -35.30 -23.42 -26.04
C TYR A 41 -34.04 -23.93 -25.37
N ALA A 42 -34.02 -25.14 -24.82
CA ALA A 42 -32.87 -25.75 -24.17
C ALA A 42 -31.66 -25.89 -25.11
N MET A 43 -31.87 -26.23 -26.37
CA MET A 43 -30.78 -26.31 -27.38
C MET A 43 -30.16 -24.93 -27.67
N LEU A 44 -30.96 -23.86 -27.68
CA LEU A 44 -30.46 -22.50 -27.87
C LEU A 44 -29.70 -22.03 -26.62
N GLU A 45 -30.19 -22.32 -25.42
CA GLU A 45 -29.50 -22.04 -24.16
C GLU A 45 -28.11 -22.70 -24.13
N GLU A 46 -28.02 -23.99 -24.50
CA GLU A 46 -26.76 -24.71 -24.54
C GLU A 46 -25.77 -24.06 -25.52
N SER A 47 -26.30 -23.61 -26.69
CA SER A 47 -25.46 -22.94 -27.68
C SER A 47 -24.90 -21.61 -27.18
N ILE A 48 -25.74 -20.82 -26.49
CA ILE A 48 -25.29 -19.56 -25.86
C ILE A 48 -24.33 -19.84 -24.72
N SER A 49 -24.59 -20.84 -23.89
CA SER A 49 -23.69 -21.22 -22.78
C SER A 49 -22.29 -21.62 -23.28
N ARG A 50 -22.21 -22.31 -24.42
CA ARG A 50 -20.90 -22.61 -25.05
C ARG A 50 -20.20 -21.35 -25.52
N LEU A 51 -20.91 -20.43 -26.19
CA LEU A 51 -20.33 -19.13 -26.59
C LEU A 51 -19.91 -18.30 -25.41
N PHE A 52 -20.66 -18.31 -24.32
CA PHE A 52 -20.30 -17.66 -23.07
C PHE A 52 -18.97 -18.17 -22.53
N VAL A 53 -18.79 -19.49 -22.43
CA VAL A 53 -17.56 -20.09 -21.93
C VAL A 53 -16.35 -19.82 -22.82
N THR A 54 -16.54 -19.68 -24.15
CA THR A 54 -15.45 -19.52 -25.10
C THR A 54 -15.04 -18.05 -25.37
N GLU A 55 -16.00 -17.13 -25.37
CA GLU A 55 -15.78 -15.74 -25.79
C GLU A 55 -16.01 -14.71 -24.67
N LEU A 56 -16.85 -15.04 -23.69
CA LEU A 56 -17.30 -14.14 -22.63
C LEU A 56 -16.98 -14.68 -21.24
N ASP A 57 -15.94 -15.47 -21.09
CA ASP A 57 -15.49 -16.16 -19.88
C ASP A 57 -15.18 -15.24 -18.68
N LYS A 58 -15.01 -13.96 -18.95
CA LYS A 58 -14.74 -12.92 -17.92
C LYS A 58 -16.00 -12.32 -17.31
N PHE A 59 -17.16 -12.65 -17.84
CA PHE A 59 -18.42 -12.19 -17.29
C PHE A 59 -19.03 -13.27 -16.38
N TYR A 60 -19.76 -12.83 -15.37
CA TYR A 60 -20.43 -13.74 -14.45
C TYR A 60 -21.71 -14.30 -15.03
N ASP A 61 -22.52 -13.44 -15.68
CA ASP A 61 -23.78 -13.81 -16.32
C ASP A 61 -24.05 -12.98 -17.57
N ILE A 62 -24.98 -13.48 -18.38
CA ILE A 62 -25.58 -12.79 -19.52
C ILE A 62 -27.10 -12.77 -19.30
N LEU A 63 -27.71 -11.59 -19.44
CA LEU A 63 -29.17 -11.45 -19.40
C LEU A 63 -29.71 -10.93 -20.73
N PHE A 64 -30.82 -11.48 -21.18
CA PHE A 64 -31.64 -10.92 -22.25
C PHE A 64 -32.92 -10.39 -21.66
N ILE A 65 -33.16 -9.09 -21.84
CA ILE A 65 -34.34 -8.38 -21.36
C ILE A 65 -35.06 -7.82 -22.57
N ASP A 66 -36.35 -8.05 -22.70
CA ASP A 66 -37.08 -7.49 -23.83
C ASP A 66 -37.52 -6.03 -23.60
N SER A 67 -38.07 -5.39 -24.64
CA SER A 67 -38.50 -3.98 -24.57
C SER A 67 -39.65 -3.72 -23.59
N LYS A 68 -40.29 -4.76 -23.05
CA LYS A 68 -41.31 -4.66 -21.99
C LYS A 68 -40.78 -4.92 -20.61
N GLY A 69 -39.47 -5.21 -20.51
CA GLY A 69 -38.80 -5.50 -19.26
C GLY A 69 -38.82 -6.94 -18.82
N ASP A 70 -39.32 -7.88 -19.65
CA ASP A 70 -39.31 -9.29 -19.33
C ASP A 70 -37.90 -9.85 -19.47
N ILE A 71 -37.34 -10.46 -18.39
CA ILE A 71 -36.05 -11.14 -18.37
C ILE A 71 -36.26 -12.57 -18.84
N PHE A 72 -36.11 -12.82 -20.12
CA PHE A 72 -36.49 -14.09 -20.72
C PHE A 72 -35.34 -15.08 -20.91
N PHE A 73 -34.10 -14.66 -20.59
CA PHE A 73 -32.91 -15.51 -20.59
C PHE A 73 -31.87 -15.00 -19.64
N THR A 74 -31.28 -15.89 -18.86
CA THR A 74 -29.99 -15.70 -18.17
C THR A 74 -29.18 -17.00 -18.26
N VAL A 75 -27.84 -16.93 -18.21
CA VAL A 75 -26.99 -18.12 -18.17
C VAL A 75 -27.08 -18.79 -16.81
N LYS A 76 -27.07 -18.00 -15.73
CA LYS A 76 -27.10 -18.52 -14.36
C LYS A 76 -28.46 -18.95 -13.85
N LYS A 77 -29.54 -18.44 -14.42
CA LYS A 77 -30.91 -18.72 -14.00
C LYS A 77 -31.19 -18.44 -12.52
N GLU A 78 -30.70 -17.31 -12.07
CA GLU A 78 -30.90 -16.83 -10.71
C GLU A 78 -32.31 -16.28 -10.49
N GLY A 79 -32.54 -15.55 -9.39
CA GLY A 79 -33.88 -15.10 -8.99
C GLY A 79 -34.57 -14.10 -9.93
N ASP A 80 -33.86 -13.55 -10.91
CA ASP A 80 -34.39 -12.64 -11.95
C ASP A 80 -34.90 -13.37 -13.22
N PHE A 81 -34.45 -14.60 -13.43
CA PHE A 81 -34.89 -15.38 -14.60
C PHE A 81 -36.42 -15.54 -14.63
N LEU A 82 -37.05 -15.24 -15.79
CA LEU A 82 -38.48 -15.17 -16.02
C LEU A 82 -39.22 -14.11 -15.18
N GLY A 83 -38.48 -13.14 -14.59
CA GLY A 83 -39.03 -11.97 -13.94
C GLY A 83 -39.27 -10.81 -14.92
N ASN A 84 -39.83 -9.73 -14.38
CA ASN A 84 -39.95 -8.47 -15.12
C ASN A 84 -39.27 -7.36 -14.33
N ILE A 85 -38.47 -6.52 -14.98
CA ILE A 85 -37.76 -5.43 -14.30
C ILE A 85 -38.69 -4.45 -13.57
N HIS A 86 -39.97 -4.44 -13.85
CA HIS A 86 -40.97 -3.62 -13.16
C HIS A 86 -41.56 -4.30 -11.92
N ASP A 87 -41.14 -5.51 -11.59
CA ASP A 87 -41.55 -6.15 -10.33
C ASP A 87 -40.96 -5.41 -9.14
N SER A 88 -41.75 -5.18 -8.10
CA SER A 88 -41.31 -4.43 -6.90
C SER A 88 -40.10 -5.06 -6.16
N ARG A 89 -39.91 -6.36 -6.32
CA ARG A 89 -38.73 -7.08 -5.78
C ARG A 89 -37.40 -6.58 -6.37
N PHE A 90 -37.43 -5.88 -7.50
CA PHE A 90 -36.27 -5.33 -8.18
C PHE A 90 -36.14 -3.80 -8.02
N ASP A 91 -36.98 -3.20 -7.17
CA ASP A 91 -36.86 -1.77 -6.90
C ASP A 91 -35.54 -1.44 -6.23
N GLY A 92 -34.90 -0.35 -6.67
CA GLY A 92 -33.62 0.10 -6.16
C GLY A 92 -32.38 -0.60 -6.76
N ILE A 93 -32.56 -1.63 -7.59
CA ILE A 93 -31.44 -2.25 -8.32
C ILE A 93 -31.05 -1.33 -9.48
N ALA A 94 -29.79 -0.80 -9.44
CA ALA A 94 -29.33 0.22 -10.39
C ALA A 94 -29.39 -0.25 -11.85
N LEU A 95 -29.12 -1.52 -12.13
CA LEU A 95 -29.29 -2.12 -13.45
C LEU A 95 -30.69 -1.88 -14.01
N TYR A 96 -31.73 -2.26 -13.26
CA TYR A 96 -33.10 -2.17 -13.71
C TYR A 96 -33.64 -0.75 -13.71
N GLU A 97 -33.23 0.06 -12.73
CA GLU A 97 -33.53 1.50 -12.69
C GLU A 97 -32.96 2.23 -13.91
N LYS A 98 -31.74 1.87 -14.34
CA LYS A 98 -31.12 2.43 -15.53
C LYS A 98 -31.97 2.12 -16.79
N ILE A 99 -32.37 0.86 -16.99
CA ILE A 99 -33.18 0.43 -18.12
C ILE A 99 -34.57 1.08 -18.10
N ARG A 100 -35.18 1.24 -16.92
CA ARG A 100 -36.51 1.88 -16.77
C ARG A 100 -36.52 3.37 -17.13
N LYS A 101 -35.41 4.06 -16.84
CA LYS A 101 -35.35 5.54 -16.88
C LYS A 101 -34.67 6.10 -18.11
N THR A 102 -33.89 5.29 -18.82
CA THR A 102 -33.03 5.77 -19.90
C THR A 102 -33.22 4.96 -21.16
N GLU A 103 -33.40 5.63 -22.29
CA GLU A 103 -33.32 4.99 -23.61
C GLU A 103 -31.85 4.72 -23.92
N ILE A 104 -31.41 3.48 -23.72
CA ILE A 104 -30.03 3.06 -23.95
C ILE A 104 -29.87 2.80 -25.46
N ARG A 105 -29.00 3.56 -26.13
CA ARG A 105 -28.68 3.39 -27.55
C ARG A 105 -27.28 2.86 -27.79
N GLU A 106 -26.37 3.19 -26.93
CA GLU A 106 -25.00 2.72 -26.93
C GLU A 106 -24.76 1.82 -25.70
N THR A 107 -23.61 1.17 -25.64
CA THR A 107 -23.28 0.36 -24.46
C THR A 107 -22.96 1.28 -23.27
N GLU A 108 -23.75 1.12 -22.21
CA GLU A 108 -23.63 1.90 -20.99
C GLU A 108 -23.12 1.01 -19.85
N PHE A 109 -22.39 1.63 -18.92
CA PHE A 109 -21.88 1.00 -17.70
C PHE A 109 -22.78 1.32 -16.51
N VAL A 110 -23.01 0.31 -15.65
CA VAL A 110 -23.65 0.43 -14.34
C VAL A 110 -22.63 0.09 -13.27
N ASP A 111 -22.45 1.02 -12.33
CA ASP A 111 -21.46 0.90 -11.25
C ASP A 111 -21.70 -0.31 -10.35
N TYR A 112 -20.65 -0.70 -9.64
CA TYR A 112 -20.74 -1.76 -8.64
C TYR A 112 -21.71 -1.40 -7.51
N GLU A 113 -22.65 -2.30 -7.31
CA GLU A 113 -23.55 -2.29 -6.18
C GLU A 113 -23.81 -3.71 -5.69
N TYR A 114 -24.38 -3.83 -4.49
CA TYR A 114 -24.88 -5.11 -4.03
C TYR A 114 -26.05 -5.54 -4.90
N TYR A 115 -25.89 -6.64 -5.62
CA TYR A 115 -26.91 -7.20 -6.50
C TYR A 115 -27.61 -8.34 -5.78
N SER A 116 -28.80 -8.07 -5.26
CA SER A 116 -29.55 -9.02 -4.41
C SER A 116 -29.95 -10.31 -5.11
N VAL A 117 -29.86 -10.36 -6.43
CA VAL A 117 -30.21 -11.56 -7.22
C VAL A 117 -29.12 -12.62 -7.13
N SER A 118 -27.85 -12.23 -7.25
CA SER A 118 -26.68 -13.12 -7.09
C SER A 118 -26.07 -13.09 -5.69
N ASP A 119 -26.62 -12.26 -4.79
CA ASP A 119 -26.11 -12.07 -3.41
C ASP A 119 -24.63 -11.61 -3.37
N GLU A 120 -24.19 -10.86 -4.38
CA GLU A 120 -22.81 -10.40 -4.54
C GLU A 120 -22.74 -8.97 -5.10
N PRO A 121 -21.59 -8.25 -4.90
CA PRO A 121 -21.32 -7.02 -5.63
C PRO A 121 -21.16 -7.28 -7.12
N ALA A 122 -21.92 -6.57 -7.94
CA ALA A 122 -21.88 -6.68 -9.40
C ALA A 122 -21.93 -5.32 -10.08
N SER A 123 -21.36 -5.23 -11.26
CA SER A 123 -21.54 -4.15 -12.21
C SER A 123 -21.97 -4.69 -13.57
N PHE A 124 -22.48 -3.85 -14.44
CA PHE A 124 -23.07 -4.31 -15.68
C PHE A 124 -22.66 -3.46 -16.87
N PHE A 125 -22.53 -4.11 -18.02
CA PHE A 125 -22.63 -3.45 -19.32
C PHE A 125 -24.00 -3.75 -19.93
N ILE A 126 -24.68 -2.71 -20.38
CA ILE A 126 -25.99 -2.81 -21.02
C ILE A 126 -25.86 -2.34 -22.46
N SER A 127 -26.27 -3.15 -23.41
CA SER A 127 -26.30 -2.81 -24.82
C SER A 127 -27.69 -3.05 -25.40
N SER A 128 -28.18 -2.14 -26.23
CA SER A 128 -29.47 -2.34 -26.92
C SER A 128 -29.36 -3.32 -28.06
N VAL A 129 -30.32 -4.24 -28.16
CA VAL A 129 -30.54 -5.10 -29.32
C VAL A 129 -31.49 -4.40 -30.26
N LEU A 130 -30.98 -4.00 -31.43
CA LEU A 130 -31.73 -3.18 -32.40
C LEU A 130 -32.17 -3.97 -33.64
N GLU A 131 -33.35 -3.63 -34.15
CA GLU A 131 -33.82 -4.01 -35.48
C GLU A 131 -34.15 -2.73 -36.25
N GLY A 132 -33.23 -2.28 -37.12
CA GLY A 132 -33.25 -0.93 -37.64
C GLY A 132 -33.11 0.07 -36.48
N ASP A 133 -34.00 1.04 -36.39
CA ASP A 133 -34.02 2.03 -35.28
C ASP A 133 -34.83 1.58 -34.06
N LYS A 134 -35.45 0.41 -34.12
CA LYS A 134 -36.33 -0.10 -33.07
C LYS A 134 -35.52 -0.89 -32.04
N VAL A 135 -35.66 -0.54 -30.77
CA VAL A 135 -35.13 -1.32 -29.65
C VAL A 135 -36.01 -2.57 -29.44
N LEU A 136 -35.45 -3.75 -29.64
CA LEU A 136 -36.11 -5.03 -29.36
C LEU A 136 -35.97 -5.39 -27.86
N GLY A 137 -34.92 -4.93 -27.23
CA GLY A 137 -34.61 -5.16 -25.83
C GLY A 137 -33.12 -4.91 -25.54
N TYR A 138 -32.61 -5.55 -24.51
CA TYR A 138 -31.30 -5.30 -23.97
C TYR A 138 -30.52 -6.60 -23.80
N PHE A 139 -29.25 -6.52 -24.16
CA PHE A 139 -28.20 -7.49 -23.87
C PHE A 139 -27.38 -6.96 -22.70
N VAL A 140 -27.37 -7.70 -21.59
CA VAL A 140 -26.69 -7.28 -20.35
C VAL A 140 -25.61 -8.28 -20.02
N LEU A 141 -24.43 -7.77 -19.66
CA LEU A 141 -23.27 -8.54 -19.22
C LEU A 141 -22.94 -8.15 -17.78
N GLN A 142 -23.00 -9.12 -16.87
CA GLN A 142 -22.64 -8.94 -15.47
C GLN A 142 -21.14 -9.14 -15.30
N LEU A 143 -20.46 -8.13 -14.76
CA LEU A 143 -19.04 -8.22 -14.41
C LEU A 143 -18.88 -8.62 -12.95
N PRO A 144 -18.04 -9.65 -12.66
CA PRO A 144 -17.68 -9.97 -11.29
C PRO A 144 -16.70 -8.94 -10.74
N ILE A 145 -16.76 -8.71 -9.43
CA ILE A 145 -15.82 -7.83 -8.73
C ILE A 145 -14.41 -8.43 -8.65
N ASN A 146 -14.30 -9.75 -8.76
CA ASN A 146 -13.06 -10.50 -8.47
C ASN A 146 -11.88 -10.06 -9.33
N ASP A 147 -12.08 -9.75 -10.59
CA ASP A 147 -10.99 -9.36 -11.49
C ASP A 147 -10.41 -7.99 -11.10
N ILE A 148 -11.26 -6.98 -10.85
CA ILE A 148 -10.79 -5.66 -10.38
C ILE A 148 -10.14 -5.79 -9.01
N ASN A 149 -10.74 -6.57 -8.13
CA ASN A 149 -10.20 -6.82 -6.81
C ASN A 149 -8.80 -7.46 -6.90
N SER A 150 -8.61 -8.47 -7.74
CA SER A 150 -7.31 -9.14 -7.91
C SER A 150 -6.22 -8.21 -8.47
N ILE A 151 -6.59 -7.27 -9.35
CA ILE A 151 -5.65 -6.28 -9.90
C ILE A 151 -5.14 -5.34 -8.80
N LEU A 152 -6.01 -4.89 -7.90
CA LEU A 152 -5.68 -3.88 -6.90
C LEU A 152 -5.15 -4.47 -5.60
N THR A 153 -5.46 -5.73 -5.30
CA THR A 153 -4.91 -6.44 -4.14
C THR A 153 -3.56 -7.11 -4.42
N ASP A 154 -2.99 -6.91 -5.62
CA ASP A 154 -1.63 -7.37 -5.94
C ASP A 154 -0.61 -6.64 -5.06
N ARG A 155 0.05 -7.42 -4.21
CA ARG A 155 0.97 -6.91 -3.17
C ARG A 155 2.39 -6.62 -3.67
N ARG A 156 2.67 -6.90 -4.93
CA ARG A 156 4.01 -6.68 -5.48
C ARG A 156 4.37 -5.20 -5.40
N ASN A 157 5.52 -4.92 -4.83
CA ASN A 157 6.07 -3.56 -4.66
C ASN A 157 5.28 -2.62 -3.72
N LEU A 158 4.31 -3.12 -2.96
CA LEU A 158 3.55 -2.33 -1.99
C LEU A 158 4.15 -2.32 -0.57
N GLY A 159 5.30 -2.96 -0.37
CA GLY A 159 5.88 -3.08 0.95
C GLY A 159 5.03 -3.95 1.90
N ARG A 160 5.25 -3.78 3.17
CA ARG A 160 4.57 -4.56 4.23
C ARG A 160 3.18 -4.02 4.52
N THR A 161 3.02 -2.70 4.53
CA THR A 161 1.78 -2.00 4.91
C THR A 161 1.12 -1.23 3.76
N GLY A 162 1.71 -1.28 2.57
CA GLY A 162 1.12 -0.62 1.42
C GLY A 162 -0.18 -1.27 0.95
N GLU A 163 -1.16 -0.47 0.58
CA GLU A 163 -2.47 -0.89 0.09
C GLU A 163 -2.92 0.02 -1.05
N VAL A 164 -3.62 -0.54 -2.03
CA VAL A 164 -4.32 0.22 -3.07
C VAL A 164 -5.76 -0.25 -3.12
N TYR A 165 -6.69 0.68 -3.10
CA TYR A 165 -8.11 0.39 -3.13
C TYR A 165 -8.93 1.45 -3.88
N LEU A 166 -10.14 1.07 -4.29
CA LEU A 166 -11.10 1.97 -4.92
C LEU A 166 -12.23 2.33 -3.96
N VAL A 167 -12.68 3.56 -4.10
CA VAL A 167 -13.86 4.09 -3.38
C VAL A 167 -14.81 4.71 -4.39
N ASN A 168 -16.10 4.44 -4.26
CA ASN A 168 -17.13 5.03 -5.11
C ASN A 168 -17.61 6.40 -4.58
N LYS A 169 -18.47 7.07 -5.35
CA LYS A 169 -19.05 8.37 -4.97
C LYS A 169 -19.82 8.35 -3.65
N ARG A 170 -20.34 7.19 -3.22
CA ARG A 170 -21.00 6.99 -1.91
C ARG A 170 -20.02 6.79 -0.77
N GLN A 171 -18.73 6.92 -1.03
CA GLN A 171 -17.64 6.65 -0.09
C GLN A 171 -17.57 5.17 0.36
N LEU A 172 -18.10 4.25 -0.43
CA LEU A 172 -17.98 2.83 -0.15
C LEU A 172 -16.74 2.25 -0.85
N MET A 173 -15.99 1.43 -0.13
CA MET A 173 -14.86 0.68 -0.69
C MET A 173 -15.36 -0.30 -1.73
N ILE A 174 -14.82 -0.27 -2.95
CA ILE A 174 -15.21 -1.17 -4.05
C ILE A 174 -14.37 -2.45 -4.04
N THR A 175 -13.16 -2.39 -3.49
CA THR A 175 -12.22 -3.53 -3.44
C THR A 175 -12.07 -4.04 -2.02
N GLN A 176 -11.61 -5.29 -1.87
CA GLN A 176 -11.36 -5.87 -0.56
C GLN A 176 -10.16 -5.18 0.11
N SER A 177 -10.30 -4.81 1.37
CA SER A 177 -9.19 -4.35 2.19
C SER A 177 -8.14 -5.43 2.37
N ARG A 178 -6.88 -5.01 2.37
CA ARG A 178 -5.74 -5.87 2.72
C ARG A 178 -5.70 -6.24 4.20
N PHE A 179 -6.30 -5.42 5.06
CA PHE A 179 -6.13 -5.46 6.51
C PHE A 179 -7.40 -5.84 7.28
N ILE A 180 -8.52 -5.96 6.61
CA ILE A 180 -9.80 -6.36 7.21
C ILE A 180 -10.19 -7.71 6.59
N ASP A 181 -10.34 -8.72 7.44
CA ASP A 181 -10.71 -10.06 7.01
C ASP A 181 -12.19 -10.15 6.59
N ASP A 182 -13.05 -9.35 7.23
CA ASP A 182 -14.46 -9.24 6.84
C ASP A 182 -14.61 -8.59 5.47
N ASN A 183 -15.72 -8.89 4.79
CA ASN A 183 -16.01 -8.29 3.49
C ASN A 183 -16.12 -6.78 3.58
N THR A 184 -15.23 -6.06 2.89
CA THR A 184 -15.26 -4.59 2.80
C THR A 184 -15.89 -4.07 1.52
N ILE A 185 -16.09 -4.93 0.52
CA ILE A 185 -16.61 -4.56 -0.80
C ILE A 185 -18.05 -4.10 -0.68
N ILE A 186 -18.30 -2.84 -1.02
CA ILE A 186 -19.61 -2.15 -0.95
C ILE A 186 -20.24 -2.10 0.47
N THR A 187 -19.52 -2.55 1.48
CA THR A 187 -19.96 -2.55 2.89
C THR A 187 -19.21 -1.54 3.73
N LYS A 188 -17.91 -1.38 3.51
CA LYS A 188 -17.06 -0.47 4.30
C LYS A 188 -17.15 0.95 3.78
N LYS A 189 -17.62 1.87 4.65
CA LYS A 189 -17.56 3.31 4.37
C LYS A 189 -16.17 3.85 4.69
N ILE A 190 -15.62 4.65 3.77
CA ILE A 190 -14.31 5.31 3.88
C ILE A 190 -14.53 6.83 3.94
N ASP A 191 -14.46 7.38 5.14
CA ASP A 191 -14.59 8.82 5.38
C ASP A 191 -13.28 9.40 5.90
N THR A 192 -12.24 9.34 5.07
CA THR A 192 -10.91 9.87 5.39
C THR A 192 -10.67 11.22 4.73
N ASP A 193 -9.64 11.93 5.20
CA ASP A 193 -9.23 13.20 4.58
C ASP A 193 -8.81 13.01 3.11
N ALA A 194 -8.25 11.84 2.73
CA ALA A 194 -7.92 11.53 1.36
C ALA A 194 -9.17 11.50 0.46
N VAL A 195 -10.23 10.81 0.90
CA VAL A 195 -11.50 10.72 0.15
C VAL A 195 -12.14 12.10 0.04
N ARG A 196 -12.23 12.85 1.14
CA ARG A 196 -12.79 14.22 1.12
C ARG A 196 -12.00 15.14 0.18
N SER A 197 -10.67 15.06 0.23
CA SER A 197 -9.82 15.85 -0.66
C SER A 197 -9.93 15.43 -2.12
N ALA A 198 -10.01 14.14 -2.41
CA ALA A 198 -10.19 13.65 -3.79
C ALA A 198 -11.49 14.17 -4.41
N LEU A 199 -12.57 14.25 -3.64
CA LEU A 199 -13.85 14.80 -4.10
C LEU A 199 -13.78 16.31 -4.41
N LEU A 200 -12.87 17.06 -3.76
CA LEU A 200 -12.69 18.50 -3.93
C LEU A 200 -11.58 18.86 -4.93
N GLU A 201 -10.41 18.24 -4.76
CA GLU A 201 -9.15 18.60 -5.43
C GLU A 201 -8.81 17.67 -6.59
N LYS A 202 -9.56 16.58 -6.76
CA LYS A 202 -9.41 15.48 -7.73
C LYS A 202 -8.19 14.60 -7.50
N ARG A 203 -7.01 15.14 -7.18
CA ARG A 203 -5.78 14.36 -6.94
C ARG A 203 -4.87 15.06 -5.95
N GLY A 204 -4.08 14.28 -5.22
CA GLY A 204 -3.09 14.84 -4.30
C GLY A 204 -2.38 13.77 -3.48
N ASN A 205 -1.52 14.26 -2.57
CA ASN A 205 -0.81 13.43 -1.61
C ASN A 205 -0.89 14.11 -0.24
N LYS A 206 -1.17 13.36 0.80
CA LYS A 206 -1.25 13.86 2.19
C LYS A 206 -0.77 12.81 3.17
N ILE A 207 -0.35 13.26 4.34
CA ILE A 207 -0.22 12.38 5.51
C ILE A 207 -1.51 12.53 6.29
N ILE A 208 -2.22 11.42 6.48
CA ILE A 208 -3.55 11.38 7.10
C ILE A 208 -3.66 10.21 8.07
N GLU A 209 -4.73 10.17 8.84
CA GLU A 209 -5.22 8.95 9.47
C GLU A 209 -6.15 8.22 8.50
N ASP A 210 -5.86 6.95 8.22
CA ASP A 210 -6.65 6.12 7.33
C ASP A 210 -7.88 5.51 8.03
N TYR A 211 -8.61 4.64 7.32
CA TYR A 211 -9.80 3.96 7.84
C TYR A 211 -9.50 2.93 8.95
N ARG A 212 -8.21 2.70 9.29
CA ARG A 212 -7.70 1.84 10.38
C ARG A 212 -7.20 2.68 11.56
N ASP A 213 -7.36 4.01 11.54
CA ASP A 213 -6.78 4.96 12.49
C ASP A 213 -5.24 4.89 12.53
N LYS A 214 -4.60 4.64 11.36
CA LYS A 214 -3.16 4.65 11.18
C LYS A 214 -2.73 5.88 10.42
N ARG A 215 -1.61 6.47 10.84
CA ARG A 215 -0.96 7.53 10.06
C ARG A 215 -0.29 6.92 8.83
N VAL A 216 -0.68 7.42 7.68
CA VAL A 216 -0.24 6.92 6.38
C VAL A 216 0.16 8.06 5.45
N PHE A 217 1.11 7.78 4.57
CA PHE A 217 1.26 8.55 3.34
C PHE A 217 0.17 8.06 2.38
N SER A 218 -0.75 8.96 2.06
CA SER A 218 -1.87 8.67 1.16
C SER A 218 -1.73 9.47 -0.13
N SER A 219 -1.83 8.77 -1.25
CA SER A 219 -1.95 9.34 -2.60
C SER A 219 -3.32 8.99 -3.13
N TYR A 220 -4.02 9.96 -3.69
CA TYR A 220 -5.38 9.78 -4.16
C TYR A 220 -5.61 10.48 -5.50
N GLU A 221 -6.47 9.86 -6.32
CA GLU A 221 -6.92 10.44 -7.59
C GLU A 221 -8.37 10.07 -7.86
N GLN A 222 -9.20 11.07 -8.17
CA GLN A 222 -10.54 10.87 -8.69
C GLN A 222 -10.48 10.71 -10.20
N PHE A 223 -11.15 9.69 -10.72
CA PHE A 223 -11.30 9.48 -12.15
C PHE A 223 -12.74 9.12 -12.51
N ASN A 224 -13.10 9.37 -13.74
CA ASN A 224 -14.42 9.03 -14.28
C ASN A 224 -14.29 7.88 -15.26
N TYR A 225 -15.19 6.90 -15.11
CA TYR A 225 -15.37 5.83 -16.07
C TYR A 225 -16.84 5.76 -16.49
N GLU A 226 -17.12 6.08 -17.75
CA GLU A 226 -18.48 6.02 -18.33
C GLU A 226 -19.54 6.74 -17.47
N GLY A 227 -19.20 7.92 -16.96
CA GLY A 227 -20.10 8.69 -16.08
C GLY A 227 -20.08 8.26 -14.61
N THR A 228 -19.35 7.21 -14.26
CA THR A 228 -19.16 6.74 -12.88
C THR A 228 -17.88 7.34 -12.30
N GLU A 229 -18.01 8.00 -11.16
CA GLU A 229 -16.86 8.61 -10.46
C GLU A 229 -16.31 7.66 -9.39
N TRP A 230 -15.03 7.34 -9.52
CA TRP A 230 -14.28 6.56 -8.55
C TRP A 230 -13.05 7.31 -8.05
N ILE A 231 -12.62 6.96 -6.86
CA ILE A 231 -11.38 7.44 -6.25
C ILE A 231 -10.46 6.23 -6.08
N ILE A 232 -9.27 6.29 -6.67
CA ILE A 232 -8.19 5.36 -6.36
C ILE A 232 -7.36 5.95 -5.23
N ILE A 233 -7.06 5.15 -4.23
CA ILE A 233 -6.26 5.52 -3.07
C ILE A 233 -5.13 4.50 -2.92
N ALA A 234 -3.92 5.03 -2.76
CA ALA A 234 -2.73 4.24 -2.45
C ALA A 234 -2.13 4.76 -1.14
N GLU A 235 -1.97 3.88 -0.18
CA GLU A 235 -1.53 4.21 1.17
C GLU A 235 -0.41 3.29 1.64
N ILE A 236 0.47 3.84 2.47
CA ILE A 236 1.52 3.10 3.18
C ILE A 236 1.71 3.73 4.55
N ASP A 237 1.89 2.91 5.59
CA ASP A 237 2.09 3.40 6.95
C ASP A 237 3.31 4.33 7.03
N GLU A 238 3.15 5.46 7.72
CA GLU A 238 4.22 6.46 7.93
C GLU A 238 5.45 5.81 8.56
N ASP A 239 5.25 4.95 9.56
CA ASP A 239 6.33 4.24 10.26
C ASP A 239 7.15 3.33 9.34
N GLU A 240 6.52 2.69 8.36
CA GLU A 240 7.25 1.87 7.38
C GLU A 240 8.15 2.72 6.49
N VAL A 241 7.60 3.81 5.94
CA VAL A 241 8.36 4.72 5.07
C VAL A 241 9.53 5.34 5.82
N ILE A 242 9.29 5.83 7.04
CA ILE A 242 10.31 6.40 7.90
C ILE A 242 11.40 5.36 8.19
N THR A 243 11.00 4.14 8.55
CA THR A 243 11.95 3.05 8.83
C THR A 243 12.80 2.72 7.60
N GLU A 244 12.22 2.64 6.42
CA GLU A 244 12.97 2.36 5.18
C GLU A 244 13.91 3.50 4.77
N ILE A 245 13.50 4.76 4.98
CA ILE A 245 14.36 5.93 4.77
C ILE A 245 15.56 5.88 5.72
N TYR A 246 15.34 5.59 7.01
CA TYR A 246 16.42 5.46 7.98
C TYR A 246 17.36 4.31 7.62
N ARG A 247 16.84 3.13 7.29
CA ARG A 247 17.66 1.98 6.85
C ARG A 247 18.46 2.28 5.58
N GLY A 248 17.91 3.02 4.65
CA GLY A 248 18.62 3.47 3.46
C GLY A 248 19.77 4.41 3.78
N ARG A 249 19.53 5.40 4.65
CA ARG A 249 20.55 6.34 5.12
C ARG A 249 21.63 5.65 5.96
N GLU A 250 21.24 4.72 6.82
CA GLU A 250 22.19 3.90 7.59
C GLU A 250 23.14 3.14 6.67
N LYS A 251 22.61 2.46 5.64
CA LYS A 251 23.42 1.72 4.67
C LYS A 251 24.38 2.64 3.91
N GLU A 252 23.88 3.78 3.44
CA GLU A 252 24.70 4.76 2.71
C GLU A 252 25.81 5.36 3.58
N LEU A 253 25.46 5.76 4.80
CA LEU A 253 26.42 6.30 5.75
C LEU A 253 27.44 5.24 6.16
N PHE A 254 27.00 4.00 6.39
CA PHE A 254 27.85 2.87 6.71
C PHE A 254 28.82 2.55 5.56
N ALA A 255 28.34 2.57 4.31
CA ALA A 255 29.19 2.40 3.14
C ALA A 255 30.26 3.51 3.05
N LYS A 256 29.85 4.77 3.19
CA LYS A 256 30.78 5.93 3.17
C LYS A 256 31.82 5.86 4.29
N VAL A 257 31.41 5.46 5.49
CA VAL A 257 32.34 5.30 6.63
C VAL A 257 33.28 4.11 6.39
N THR A 258 32.78 3.01 5.83
CA THR A 258 33.59 1.83 5.50
C THR A 258 34.62 2.15 4.42
N ASP A 259 34.21 2.86 3.37
CA ASP A 259 35.09 3.30 2.28
C ASP A 259 36.15 4.28 2.80
N TYR A 260 35.75 5.25 3.63
CA TYR A 260 36.69 6.19 4.28
C TYR A 260 37.71 5.46 5.15
N LEU A 261 37.28 4.43 5.89
CA LEU A 261 38.18 3.65 6.73
C LEU A 261 39.07 2.70 5.95
N ALA A 262 38.62 2.20 4.80
CA ALA A 262 39.43 1.40 3.88
C ALA A 262 40.53 2.23 3.20
N ASP A 263 40.20 3.49 2.87
CA ASP A 263 41.16 4.45 2.29
C ASP A 263 42.12 5.03 3.35
N TYR A 264 41.68 5.02 4.61
CA TYR A 264 42.55 5.31 5.77
C TYR A 264 43.46 4.10 5.97
N SER A 265 44.34 3.85 4.98
CA SER A 265 45.40 2.87 5.10
C SER A 265 46.09 3.14 6.42
N TYR A 266 46.18 2.12 7.23
CA TYR A 266 46.80 2.07 8.53
C TYR A 266 48.25 2.57 8.41
N GLN A 267 48.37 3.90 8.30
CA GLN A 267 49.67 4.51 8.28
C GLN A 267 50.23 4.38 9.70
N ASN A 268 51.34 3.77 9.80
CA ASN A 268 52.14 3.47 10.97
C ASN A 268 52.58 4.72 11.78
N ASP A 269 51.92 5.86 11.64
CA ASP A 269 52.21 7.11 12.33
C ASP A 269 51.73 7.17 13.80
N LYS A 270 50.99 6.14 14.25
CA LYS A 270 50.52 6.07 15.65
C LYS A 270 51.66 6.06 16.68
N ARG A 271 52.81 5.50 16.36
CA ARG A 271 53.98 5.51 17.28
C ARG A 271 54.53 6.91 17.49
N LYS A 272 54.57 7.77 16.49
CA LYS A 272 55.17 9.11 16.60
C LYS A 272 54.39 10.07 17.48
N LEU A 273 53.04 9.96 17.52
CA LEU A 273 52.23 10.80 18.43
C LEU A 273 52.36 10.40 19.88
N PHE A 274 52.59 9.11 20.19
CA PHE A 274 52.84 8.63 21.54
C PHE A 274 54.26 9.00 22.05
N GLU A 275 55.22 9.06 21.18
CA GLU A 275 56.61 9.39 21.54
C GLU A 275 56.85 10.90 21.77
N GLN A 276 55.89 11.77 21.42
CA GLN A 276 56.06 13.24 21.55
C GLN A 276 55.66 13.83 22.90
N GLY A 277 55.37 13.00 23.92
CA GLY A 277 55.24 13.48 25.31
C GLY A 277 54.04 14.41 25.57
N TRP A 278 53.04 14.40 24.75
CA TRP A 278 51.86 15.29 24.83
C TRP A 278 50.96 15.04 26.05
N MET A 279 51.15 13.92 26.75
CA MET A 279 50.22 13.44 27.76
C MET A 279 50.47 13.91 29.20
N LEU A 280 51.43 14.77 29.45
CA LEU A 280 51.82 15.12 30.83
C LEU A 280 51.64 16.59 31.17
N ASN A 281 50.76 17.28 30.51
CA ASN A 281 50.47 18.67 30.87
C ASN A 281 49.35 18.71 31.94
N SER A 282 49.48 19.57 32.93
CA SER A 282 48.52 19.77 34.04
C SER A 282 47.08 20.10 33.62
N ASN A 283 46.83 20.22 32.32
CA ASN A 283 45.55 20.57 31.72
C ASN A 283 44.84 19.38 31.05
N CYS A 284 45.28 18.14 31.31
CA CYS A 284 44.69 16.93 30.70
C CYS A 284 43.81 16.21 31.72
N ILE A 285 42.66 15.79 31.29
CA ILE A 285 41.73 14.95 32.07
C ILE A 285 41.70 13.57 31.44
N LYS A 286 41.97 12.53 32.21
CA LYS A 286 41.83 11.14 31.79
C LYS A 286 40.37 10.73 31.87
N VAL A 287 39.88 10.06 30.83
CA VAL A 287 38.56 9.45 30.77
C VAL A 287 38.75 7.94 30.91
N ASP A 288 38.28 7.38 32.00
CA ASP A 288 38.41 5.96 32.31
C ASP A 288 37.30 5.12 31.69
N PHE A 289 37.35 3.80 31.85
CA PHE A 289 36.42 2.82 31.33
C PHE A 289 34.97 3.14 31.72
N LYS A 290 34.06 3.09 30.77
CA LYS A 290 32.65 3.38 30.94
C LYS A 290 32.33 4.82 31.39
N GLU A 291 33.26 5.72 31.20
CA GLU A 291 33.09 7.13 31.50
C GLU A 291 33.01 7.96 30.24
N PHE A 292 32.41 9.13 30.40
CA PHE A 292 32.51 10.22 29.45
C PHE A 292 32.76 11.53 30.18
N GLN A 293 33.53 12.39 29.56
CA GLN A 293 33.84 13.71 30.10
C GLN A 293 33.61 14.76 29.04
N LYS A 294 33.08 15.89 29.49
CA LYS A 294 32.95 17.09 28.69
C LYS A 294 34.18 17.97 28.85
N ASN A 295 34.70 18.45 27.72
CA ASN A 295 35.76 19.45 27.75
C ASN A 295 35.26 20.76 28.40
N LYS A 296 36.05 21.27 29.34
CA LYS A 296 35.85 22.57 30.00
C LYS A 296 37.08 23.42 29.78
N ASN A 297 36.92 24.62 29.24
CA ASN A 297 37.95 25.66 29.21
C ASN A 297 39.33 25.19 28.69
N SER A 298 39.40 24.75 27.44
CA SER A 298 40.66 24.33 26.82
C SER A 298 41.40 23.13 27.44
N GLN A 299 40.77 22.40 28.34
CA GLN A 299 41.35 21.14 28.85
C GLN A 299 41.39 20.08 27.77
N LEU A 300 42.46 19.32 27.70
CA LEU A 300 42.59 18.21 26.78
C LEU A 300 42.01 16.94 27.43
N LEU A 301 41.07 16.29 26.75
CA LEU A 301 40.56 15.00 27.19
C LEU A 301 41.38 13.89 26.52
N TYR A 302 41.81 12.89 27.28
CA TYR A 302 42.48 11.73 26.72
C TYR A 302 41.98 10.44 27.36
N THR A 303 42.19 9.35 26.68
CA THR A 303 41.94 8.00 27.19
C THR A 303 43.05 7.07 26.72
N GLU A 304 43.30 6.03 27.47
CA GLU A 304 44.33 5.03 27.18
C GLU A 304 43.78 3.61 27.38
N GLY A 305 44.50 2.61 26.93
CA GLY A 305 44.06 1.22 27.07
C GLY A 305 42.95 0.80 26.13
N VAL A 306 42.81 1.45 24.99
CA VAL A 306 41.76 1.18 23.97
C VAL A 306 42.11 -0.07 23.13
N ALA A 307 42.68 -1.11 23.75
CA ALA A 307 43.10 -2.33 23.03
C ALA A 307 41.91 -3.19 22.56
N THR A 308 40.87 -3.26 23.38
CA THR A 308 39.63 -3.96 23.07
C THR A 308 38.40 -3.06 23.14
N CYS A 309 38.60 -1.82 23.54
CA CYS A 309 37.55 -0.82 23.74
C CYS A 309 37.43 0.11 22.54
N THR A 310 36.45 0.96 22.58
CA THR A 310 36.25 2.02 21.58
C THR A 310 36.35 3.38 22.28
N ALA A 311 37.17 4.27 21.76
CA ALA A 311 37.12 5.67 22.11
C ALA A 311 36.31 6.45 21.09
N MET A 312 35.44 7.31 21.57
CA MET A 312 34.62 8.15 20.70
C MET A 312 34.72 9.60 21.15
N THR A 313 34.84 10.49 20.18
CA THR A 313 34.75 11.92 20.42
C THR A 313 33.51 12.47 19.75
N ILE A 314 32.79 13.35 20.41
CA ILE A 314 31.71 14.12 19.83
C ILE A 314 31.99 15.58 20.12
N SER A 315 32.13 16.38 19.10
CA SER A 315 32.43 17.80 19.28
C SER A 315 31.57 18.69 18.39
N TYR A 316 31.29 19.86 18.93
CA TYR A 316 30.66 20.96 18.21
C TYR A 316 31.58 22.20 18.39
N PRO A 317 32.05 22.77 17.28
CA PRO A 317 32.98 23.90 17.36
C PRO A 317 32.45 25.07 18.21
N GLY A 318 33.18 25.46 19.20
CA GLY A 318 32.86 26.58 20.10
C GLY A 318 31.78 26.30 21.16
N LYS A 319 31.11 25.15 21.14
CA LYS A 319 30.06 24.81 22.11
C LYS A 319 30.47 23.72 23.10
N PHE A 320 30.97 22.58 22.63
CA PHE A 320 31.36 21.46 23.48
C PHE A 320 32.29 20.45 22.79
N GLY A 321 32.95 19.65 23.60
CA GLY A 321 33.64 18.45 23.19
C GLY A 321 33.48 17.36 24.24
N TYR A 322 33.18 16.15 23.82
CA TYR A 322 33.12 14.97 24.68
C TYR A 322 34.12 13.93 24.23
N LEU A 323 34.70 13.23 25.19
CA LEU A 323 35.46 12.01 24.98
C LEU A 323 34.77 10.88 25.77
N LEU A 324 34.57 9.76 25.14
CA LEU A 324 33.93 8.58 25.71
C LEU A 324 34.88 7.40 25.60
N HIS A 325 34.98 6.62 26.66
CA HIS A 325 35.66 5.33 26.64
C HIS A 325 34.68 4.20 26.82
N ILE A 326 34.42 3.49 25.74
CA ILE A 326 33.37 2.50 25.62
C ILE A 326 34.00 1.11 25.60
N THR A 327 33.65 0.28 26.59
CA THR A 327 34.10 -1.11 26.61
C THR A 327 33.34 -1.93 25.56
N PRO A 328 33.97 -2.94 24.91
CA PRO A 328 33.25 -3.82 24.05
C PRO A 328 32.16 -4.53 24.86
N THR A 329 30.97 -4.60 24.32
CA THR A 329 30.02 -5.61 24.79
C THR A 329 30.63 -6.94 24.39
N ASP A 330 31.15 -7.65 25.38
CA ASP A 330 31.84 -8.91 25.18
C ASP A 330 31.04 -9.83 24.26
N GLY A 331 31.70 -10.38 23.26
CA GLY A 331 31.11 -11.45 22.43
C GLY A 331 30.69 -12.68 23.23
N SER A 332 31.00 -12.74 24.53
CA SER A 332 30.52 -13.69 25.53
C SER A 332 28.99 -13.74 25.65
N TYR A 333 28.28 -12.69 25.29
CA TYR A 333 26.80 -12.71 25.25
C TYR A 333 26.17 -13.62 24.17
N LYS A 334 26.97 -14.22 23.30
CA LYS A 334 26.45 -15.22 22.34
C LYS A 334 25.89 -16.50 23.01
N ASN A 335 26.28 -16.78 24.25
CA ASN A 335 25.89 -17.99 24.98
C ASN A 335 24.89 -17.73 26.12
N ILE A 336 24.38 -16.51 26.28
CA ILE A 336 23.41 -16.23 27.33
C ILE A 336 22.01 -16.43 26.75
N GLY A 337 21.20 -17.27 27.40
CA GLY A 337 19.84 -17.61 26.97
C GLY A 337 18.94 -16.38 26.83
N PHE A 338 17.92 -16.50 25.99
CA PHE A 338 16.96 -15.46 25.66
C PHE A 338 16.40 -14.68 26.87
N ILE A 339 16.14 -15.36 27.99
CA ILE A 339 15.62 -14.76 29.24
C ILE A 339 16.64 -13.83 29.90
N THR A 340 17.91 -14.16 29.86
CA THR A 340 18.98 -13.35 30.45
C THR A 340 19.26 -12.08 29.61
N ARG A 341 19.05 -12.16 28.29
CA ARG A 341 19.07 -10.99 27.40
C ARG A 341 17.96 -9.99 27.71
N LEU A 342 16.81 -10.45 28.14
CA LEU A 342 15.64 -9.62 28.47
C LEU A 342 15.83 -8.92 29.83
N LEU A 343 16.58 -9.52 30.76
CA LEU A 343 16.79 -9.03 32.13
C LEU A 343 18.03 -8.16 32.31
N LEU A 344 19.04 -8.33 31.47
CA LEU A 344 20.20 -7.47 31.46
C LEU A 344 19.90 -6.28 30.55
N LYS A 345 19.49 -5.16 31.13
CA LYS A 345 19.53 -3.87 30.44
C LYS A 345 20.91 -3.71 29.83
N ASP A 346 20.95 -3.53 28.54
CA ASP A 346 22.19 -3.27 27.82
C ASP A 346 22.83 -1.98 28.38
N ASN A 347 23.82 -2.10 29.21
CA ASN A 347 24.56 -0.98 29.81
C ASN A 347 25.09 0.02 28.78
N TYR A 348 25.14 -0.38 27.54
CA TYR A 348 25.54 0.37 26.37
C TYR A 348 24.49 1.39 25.95
N THR A 349 23.22 1.00 25.96
CA THR A 349 22.10 1.87 25.64
C THR A 349 21.96 2.97 26.66
N ASP A 350 22.03 2.64 27.95
CA ASP A 350 21.96 3.62 29.03
C ASP A 350 23.12 4.63 28.99
N PHE A 351 24.32 4.21 28.54
CA PHE A 351 25.47 5.07 28.39
C PHE A 351 25.34 6.05 27.22
N VAL A 352 24.94 5.55 26.03
CA VAL A 352 24.73 6.38 24.86
C VAL A 352 23.57 7.34 25.11
N ASP A 353 22.47 6.87 25.69
CA ASP A 353 21.32 7.71 26.06
C ASP A 353 21.72 8.83 27.05
N SER A 354 22.60 8.54 27.98
CA SER A 354 23.12 9.55 28.93
C SER A 354 23.94 10.65 28.23
N VAL A 355 24.76 10.24 27.27
CA VAL A 355 25.51 11.18 26.43
C VAL A 355 24.57 11.99 25.53
N MET A 356 23.62 11.35 24.87
CA MET A 356 22.64 12.04 24.00
C MET A 356 21.79 13.02 24.81
N LYS A 357 21.33 12.65 26.01
CA LYS A 357 20.62 13.57 26.90
C LYS A 357 21.48 14.76 27.29
N SER A 358 22.79 14.54 27.47
CA SER A 358 23.73 15.63 27.76
C SER A 358 23.93 16.56 26.56
N ILE A 359 23.99 16.01 25.36
CA ILE A 359 24.11 16.78 24.09
C ILE A 359 22.81 17.54 23.78
N ASN A 360 21.67 16.93 23.96
CA ASN A 360 20.34 17.55 23.68
C ASN A 360 20.05 18.79 24.55
N ARG A 361 20.78 18.97 25.67
CA ARG A 361 20.69 20.20 26.47
C ARG A 361 21.23 21.45 25.79
N TYR A 362 21.90 21.29 24.65
CA TYR A 362 22.53 22.42 23.92
C TYR A 362 21.66 23.01 22.81
N ASP A 363 20.40 22.61 22.69
CA ASP A 363 19.45 23.11 21.68
C ASP A 363 20.09 23.22 20.29
N ILE A 364 20.66 22.11 19.81
CA ILE A 364 21.27 22.08 18.48
C ILE A 364 20.15 22.06 17.44
N LEU A 365 20.05 23.12 16.65
CA LEU A 365 19.08 23.18 15.57
C LEU A 365 19.36 22.12 14.51
N PRO A 366 18.34 21.57 13.83
CA PRO A 366 18.53 20.57 12.77
C PRO A 366 19.54 20.98 11.68
N CYS A 367 19.58 22.25 11.32
CA CYS A 367 20.54 22.81 10.35
C CYS A 367 21.98 22.85 10.88
N GLU A 368 22.18 22.82 12.18
CA GLU A 368 23.50 22.85 12.83
C GLU A 368 24.07 21.44 13.06
N LYS A 369 23.27 20.39 12.88
CA LYS A 369 23.75 19.00 13.05
C LYS A 369 24.91 18.66 12.12
N SER A 370 25.00 19.29 10.96
CA SER A 370 26.12 19.14 10.02
C SER A 370 27.47 19.63 10.57
N LEU A 371 27.47 20.43 11.63
CA LEU A 371 28.67 20.93 12.30
C LEU A 371 29.19 19.98 13.41
N LEU A 372 28.43 18.93 13.75
CA LEU A 372 28.87 17.91 14.67
C LEU A 372 30.01 17.09 14.05
N GLN A 373 31.10 17.00 14.78
CA GLN A 373 32.24 16.16 14.41
C GLN A 373 32.26 14.96 15.33
N ILE A 374 32.28 13.77 14.77
CA ILE A 374 32.34 12.51 15.50
C ILE A 374 33.57 11.77 15.05
N GLY A 375 34.46 11.49 16.03
CA GLY A 375 35.64 10.65 15.83
C GLY A 375 35.48 9.34 16.58
N VAL A 376 35.78 8.23 15.95
CA VAL A 376 35.71 6.91 16.58
C VAL A 376 37.00 6.15 16.34
N VAL A 377 37.56 5.64 17.43
CA VAL A 377 38.73 4.73 17.42
C VAL A 377 38.27 3.41 18.01
N ALA A 378 38.16 2.40 17.20
CA ALA A 378 37.75 1.05 17.62
C ALA A 378 38.74 0.02 17.12
N THR A 379 39.03 -0.98 17.96
CA THR A 379 39.94 -2.08 17.62
C THR A 379 39.19 -3.30 17.08
N HIS A 380 37.85 -3.35 17.25
CA HIS A 380 37.00 -4.43 16.82
C HIS A 380 35.85 -3.95 15.94
N ASP A 381 35.70 -4.56 14.77
CA ASP A 381 34.61 -4.29 13.80
C ASP A 381 33.21 -4.37 14.41
N ALA A 382 32.98 -5.34 15.29
CA ALA A 382 31.67 -5.52 15.90
C ALA A 382 31.30 -4.37 16.84
N SER A 383 32.26 -3.87 17.60
CA SER A 383 32.07 -2.72 18.52
C SER A 383 31.83 -1.42 17.72
N PHE A 384 32.59 -1.23 16.66
CA PHE A 384 32.46 -0.10 15.77
C PHE A 384 31.06 -0.08 15.11
N LYS A 385 30.62 -1.22 14.53
CA LYS A 385 29.33 -1.37 13.90
C LYS A 385 28.17 -1.07 14.85
N ASN A 386 28.22 -1.58 16.08
CA ASN A 386 27.18 -1.35 17.07
C ASN A 386 27.08 0.12 17.49
N ILE A 387 28.22 0.82 17.61
CA ILE A 387 28.25 2.25 17.96
C ILE A 387 27.67 3.09 16.84
N ILE A 388 28.10 2.85 15.61
CA ILE A 388 27.59 3.58 14.44
C ILE A 388 26.08 3.37 14.28
N HIS A 389 25.57 2.14 14.41
CA HIS A 389 24.14 1.89 14.37
C HIS A 389 23.35 2.68 15.43
N LYS A 390 23.88 2.76 16.66
CA LYS A 390 23.20 3.52 17.73
C LYS A 390 23.27 5.03 17.52
N LEU A 391 24.39 5.55 16.99
CA LEU A 391 24.52 6.98 16.68
C LEU A 391 23.57 7.42 15.55
N ILE A 392 23.31 6.54 14.60
CA ILE A 392 22.44 6.83 13.47
C ILE A 392 20.96 6.75 13.87
N ALA A 393 20.63 5.85 14.82
CA ALA A 393 19.27 5.66 15.32
C ALA A 393 18.78 6.78 16.25
N ASN A 394 19.67 7.64 16.75
CA ASN A 394 19.38 8.79 17.61
C ASN A 394 19.70 10.12 16.91
#